data_c4fd806d4be1e52223f494143d5f856a
#
_entry.id   c4fd806d4be1e52223f494143d5f856a
#
_cell.length_a   1.000
_cell.length_b   1.000
_cell.length_c   1.000
_cell.angle_alpha   90.00
_cell.angle_beta   90.00
_cell.angle_gamma   90.00
#
_symmetry.space_group_name_H-M   'P 1'
#
loop_
_entity.id
_entity.type
_entity.pdbx_description
1 polymer ?
#
loop_
_entity_poly.entity_id
_entity_poly.type
_entity_poly.pdbx_seq_one_letter_code
_entity_poly.pdbx_strand_id
1 'polypeptide(L)'
;MIRVAVSGAAGRMGQTTCEAVEGADDMELVGRADPALADDLAAVLPEADVVVDFSTPDAALDNVRQCVAAGVHVVVGTTGWDIAAVEGMTGANVFVAPNFAIGAVLMMRYAADASKHMARAEIIELHHDRKVDAPSGTAARTADLMDGDVPIHSVRLPGLVAHQEVILGDVGQTLSIRHDSTDRTSFMPGVLLAVRKVGSLDRSPVVGLEHLL
;
A
#
# COMPACT_ATOMS: atom_id res chain seq x y z
N MET A 1 -18.07 -1.76 -15.43
CA MET A 1 -17.64 -0.74 -14.46
C MET A 1 -17.53 -1.45 -13.12
N ILE A 2 -16.40 -1.31 -12.42
CA ILE A 2 -16.19 -1.95 -11.11
C ILE A 2 -16.82 -1.06 -10.03
N ARG A 3 -17.72 -1.61 -9.25
CA ARG A 3 -18.39 -0.89 -8.16
C ARG A 3 -17.53 -0.94 -6.90
N VAL A 4 -17.03 0.22 -6.47
CA VAL A 4 -16.05 0.34 -5.39
C VAL A 4 -16.68 1.05 -4.19
N ALA A 5 -16.53 0.47 -3.00
CA ALA A 5 -16.78 1.17 -1.75
C ALA A 5 -15.45 1.41 -1.01
N VAL A 6 -15.38 2.47 -0.22
CA VAL A 6 -14.18 2.83 0.56
C VAL A 6 -14.51 2.80 2.04
N SER A 7 -13.75 2.02 2.81
CA SER A 7 -13.77 1.97 4.28
C SER A 7 -12.67 2.87 4.84
N GLY A 8 -12.98 3.62 5.88
CA GLY A 8 -12.12 4.71 6.37
C GLY A 8 -12.20 5.96 5.48
N ALA A 9 -13.35 6.17 4.83
CA ALA A 9 -13.57 7.18 3.79
C ALA A 9 -13.39 8.63 4.27
N ALA A 10 -13.61 8.93 5.55
CA ALA A 10 -13.36 10.25 6.13
C ALA A 10 -11.87 10.53 6.41
N GLY A 11 -11.04 9.48 6.44
CA GLY A 11 -9.59 9.60 6.61
C GLY A 11 -8.89 10.21 5.39
N ARG A 12 -7.64 10.68 5.59
CA ARG A 12 -6.84 11.32 4.51
C ARG A 12 -6.64 10.41 3.28
N MET A 13 -6.34 9.12 3.50
CA MET A 13 -6.19 8.17 2.40
C MET A 13 -7.55 7.80 1.79
N GLY A 14 -8.57 7.62 2.64
CA GLY A 14 -9.91 7.31 2.19
C GLY A 14 -10.48 8.37 1.26
N GLN A 15 -10.37 9.65 1.62
CA GLN A 15 -10.81 10.78 0.77
C GLN A 15 -10.08 10.79 -0.58
N THR A 16 -8.74 10.69 -0.59
CA THR A 16 -7.96 10.63 -1.82
C THR A 16 -8.33 9.40 -2.66
N THR A 17 -8.65 8.27 -2.03
CA THR A 17 -9.12 7.06 -2.74
C THR A 17 -10.50 7.28 -3.38
N CYS A 18 -11.45 7.89 -2.65
CA CYS A 18 -12.76 8.24 -3.22
C CYS A 18 -12.63 9.10 -4.47
N GLU A 19 -11.82 10.18 -4.39
CA GLU A 19 -11.55 11.07 -5.52
C GLU A 19 -10.92 10.32 -6.71
N ALA A 20 -9.98 9.42 -6.45
CA ALA A 20 -9.32 8.64 -7.49
C ALA A 20 -10.29 7.64 -8.17
N VAL A 21 -11.18 7.01 -7.42
CA VAL A 21 -12.21 6.11 -7.96
C VAL A 21 -13.22 6.89 -8.79
N GLU A 22 -13.68 8.06 -8.32
CA GLU A 22 -14.60 8.94 -9.06
C GLU A 22 -13.98 9.47 -10.36
N GLY A 23 -12.66 9.63 -10.41
CA GLY A 23 -11.92 10.06 -11.60
C GLY A 23 -11.57 8.93 -12.59
N ALA A 24 -11.88 7.68 -12.28
CA ALA A 24 -11.53 6.53 -13.12
C ALA A 24 -12.71 6.11 -14.02
N ASP A 25 -12.51 6.07 -15.33
CA ASP A 25 -13.58 5.78 -16.33
C ASP A 25 -14.17 4.36 -16.21
N ASP A 26 -13.46 3.43 -15.57
CA ASP A 26 -13.81 2.01 -15.43
C ASP A 26 -14.35 1.63 -14.05
N MET A 27 -14.51 2.61 -13.16
CA MET A 27 -14.96 2.42 -11.78
C MET A 27 -16.14 3.33 -11.42
N GLU A 28 -16.91 2.92 -10.41
CA GLU A 28 -17.99 3.68 -9.83
C GLU A 28 -17.88 3.64 -8.30
N LEU A 29 -17.86 4.80 -7.64
CA LEU A 29 -17.87 4.89 -6.19
C LEU A 29 -19.32 4.71 -5.69
N VAL A 30 -19.61 3.54 -5.08
CA VAL A 30 -20.97 3.18 -4.61
C VAL A 30 -21.16 3.35 -3.10
N GLY A 31 -20.07 3.57 -2.34
CA GLY A 31 -20.21 3.74 -0.89
C GLY A 31 -18.98 4.35 -0.22
N ARG A 32 -19.23 5.08 0.87
CA ARG A 32 -18.21 5.68 1.75
C ARG A 32 -18.48 5.28 3.18
N ALA A 33 -17.85 4.22 3.65
CA ALA A 33 -18.02 3.72 5.02
C ALA A 33 -17.00 4.35 5.97
N ASP A 34 -17.50 5.02 7.00
CA ASP A 34 -16.67 5.59 8.07
C ASP A 34 -17.57 5.95 9.27
N PRO A 35 -17.17 5.68 10.51
CA PRO A 35 -17.96 6.07 11.69
C PRO A 35 -18.29 7.58 11.75
N ALA A 36 -17.43 8.43 11.16
CA ALA A 36 -17.66 9.87 11.09
C ALA A 36 -18.70 10.29 10.06
N LEU A 37 -19.06 9.41 9.10
CA LEU A 37 -20.03 9.67 8.03
C LEU A 37 -21.40 9.04 8.30
N ALA A 38 -21.57 8.37 9.42
CA ALA A 38 -22.78 7.62 9.80
C ALA A 38 -23.13 6.43 8.88
N ASP A 39 -22.26 6.09 7.94
CA ASP A 39 -22.39 4.91 7.08
C ASP A 39 -21.42 3.83 7.56
N ASP A 40 -21.97 2.67 7.90
CA ASP A 40 -21.16 1.50 8.25
C ASP A 40 -20.81 0.67 7.00
N LEU A 41 -19.81 -0.20 7.14
CA LEU A 41 -19.37 -1.05 6.05
C LEU A 41 -20.49 -1.98 5.56
N ALA A 42 -21.29 -2.53 6.48
CA ALA A 42 -22.37 -3.48 6.15
C ALA A 42 -23.44 -2.85 5.26
N ALA A 43 -23.69 -1.54 5.38
CA ALA A 43 -24.66 -0.83 4.56
C ALA A 43 -24.21 -0.70 3.08
N VAL A 44 -22.92 -0.60 2.81
CA VAL A 44 -22.36 -0.38 1.46
C VAL A 44 -21.98 -1.68 0.73
N LEU A 45 -21.78 -2.78 1.45
CA LEU A 45 -21.38 -4.08 0.88
C LEU A 45 -22.32 -4.60 -0.23
N PRO A 46 -23.67 -4.51 -0.12
CA PRO A 46 -24.57 -5.08 -1.14
C PRO A 46 -24.39 -4.46 -2.54
N GLU A 47 -23.88 -3.25 -2.61
CA GLU A 47 -23.70 -2.52 -3.88
C GLU A 47 -22.26 -2.63 -4.43
N ALA A 48 -21.30 -3.14 -3.64
CA ALA A 48 -19.90 -3.14 -4.00
C ALA A 48 -19.43 -4.46 -4.62
N ASP A 49 -18.55 -4.39 -5.61
CA ASP A 49 -17.75 -5.51 -6.10
C ASP A 49 -16.42 -5.60 -5.35
N VAL A 50 -15.86 -4.43 -4.98
CA VAL A 50 -14.59 -4.30 -4.28
C VAL A 50 -14.69 -3.25 -3.18
N VAL A 51 -14.15 -3.56 -2.00
CA VAL A 51 -13.91 -2.57 -0.93
C VAL A 51 -12.43 -2.20 -0.90
N VAL A 52 -12.12 -0.91 -0.80
CA VAL A 52 -10.78 -0.43 -0.46
C VAL A 52 -10.78 0.00 0.99
N ASP A 53 -9.94 -0.66 1.83
CA ASP A 53 -9.86 -0.39 3.27
C ASP A 53 -8.62 0.44 3.62
N PHE A 54 -8.86 1.65 4.12
CA PHE A 54 -7.90 2.55 4.77
C PHE A 54 -8.39 2.96 6.16
N SER A 55 -8.97 2.04 6.89
CA SER A 55 -9.49 2.23 8.24
C SER A 55 -8.38 2.26 9.31
N THR A 56 -8.59 1.58 10.42
CA THR A 56 -7.61 1.46 11.52
C THR A 56 -7.17 0.01 11.70
N PRO A 57 -5.98 -0.25 12.30
CA PRO A 57 -5.52 -1.62 12.58
C PRO A 57 -6.54 -2.46 13.33
N ASP A 58 -7.24 -1.87 14.29
CA ASP A 58 -8.23 -2.56 15.12
C ASP A 58 -9.49 -2.95 14.34
N ALA A 59 -9.85 -2.20 13.28
CA ALA A 59 -11.04 -2.47 12.46
C ALA A 59 -10.75 -3.35 11.23
N ALA A 60 -9.52 -3.34 10.72
CA ALA A 60 -9.18 -3.94 9.43
C ALA A 60 -9.55 -5.42 9.34
N LEU A 61 -9.24 -6.23 10.36
CA LEU A 61 -9.54 -7.66 10.34
C LEU A 61 -11.05 -7.93 10.25
N ASP A 62 -11.85 -7.21 11.02
CA ASP A 62 -13.31 -7.39 11.00
C ASP A 62 -13.92 -6.87 9.71
N ASN A 63 -13.40 -5.78 9.14
CA ASN A 63 -13.80 -5.28 7.82
C ASN A 63 -13.53 -6.32 6.73
N VAL A 64 -12.33 -6.91 6.71
CA VAL A 64 -11.98 -7.97 5.75
C VAL A 64 -12.92 -9.16 5.88
N ARG A 65 -13.21 -9.62 7.11
CA ARG A 65 -14.14 -10.72 7.35
C ARG A 65 -15.54 -10.43 6.84
N GLN A 66 -16.06 -9.23 7.07
CA GLN A 66 -17.37 -8.80 6.56
C GLN A 66 -17.39 -8.80 5.02
N CYS A 67 -16.36 -8.25 4.36
CA CYS A 67 -16.25 -8.24 2.90
C CYS A 67 -16.25 -9.67 2.34
N VAL A 68 -15.38 -10.55 2.86
CA VAL A 68 -15.27 -11.93 2.36
C VAL A 68 -16.56 -12.73 2.60
N ALA A 69 -17.21 -12.54 3.75
CA ALA A 69 -18.50 -13.18 4.04
C ALA A 69 -19.64 -12.71 3.11
N ALA A 70 -19.57 -11.45 2.63
CA ALA A 70 -20.51 -10.90 1.66
C ALA A 70 -20.16 -11.24 0.20
N GLY A 71 -19.03 -11.94 -0.06
CA GLY A 71 -18.53 -12.22 -1.41
C GLY A 71 -17.94 -11.02 -2.13
N VAL A 72 -17.57 -9.97 -1.39
CA VAL A 72 -16.97 -8.72 -1.90
C VAL A 72 -15.47 -8.77 -1.77
N HIS A 73 -14.74 -8.52 -2.86
CA HIS A 73 -13.28 -8.48 -2.84
C HIS A 73 -12.78 -7.30 -2.02
N VAL A 74 -11.57 -7.42 -1.41
CA VAL A 74 -11.05 -6.33 -0.59
C VAL A 74 -9.58 -6.03 -0.88
N VAL A 75 -9.28 -4.74 -1.02
CA VAL A 75 -7.94 -4.17 -1.16
C VAL A 75 -7.62 -3.41 0.13
N VAL A 76 -6.63 -3.87 0.89
CA VAL A 76 -6.32 -3.34 2.22
C VAL A 76 -5.01 -2.56 2.20
N GLY A 77 -5.09 -1.29 2.58
CA GLY A 77 -3.92 -0.44 2.80
C GLY A 77 -3.63 -0.18 4.29
N THR A 78 -4.55 -0.56 5.16
CA THR A 78 -4.34 -0.51 6.61
C THR A 78 -3.24 -1.50 7.01
N THR A 79 -2.29 -1.06 7.81
CA THR A 79 -1.17 -1.87 8.32
C THR A 79 -1.30 -2.11 9.82
N GLY A 80 -0.54 -3.07 10.37
CA GLY A 80 -0.50 -3.33 11.82
C GLY A 80 -1.62 -4.23 12.34
N TRP A 81 -2.26 -5.02 11.48
CA TRP A 81 -3.25 -6.03 11.83
C TRP A 81 -2.75 -7.44 11.46
N ASP A 82 -3.41 -8.47 11.98
CA ASP A 82 -3.03 -9.88 11.77
C ASP A 82 -3.54 -10.38 10.40
N ILE A 83 -2.68 -10.31 9.38
CA ILE A 83 -2.99 -10.78 8.02
C ILE A 83 -3.12 -12.30 7.97
N ALA A 84 -2.40 -13.05 8.83
CA ALA A 84 -2.49 -14.52 8.85
C ALA A 84 -3.88 -15.01 9.26
N ALA A 85 -4.63 -14.21 10.03
CA ALA A 85 -5.99 -14.53 10.45
C ALA A 85 -7.02 -14.61 9.29
N VAL A 86 -6.64 -14.23 8.07
CA VAL A 86 -7.51 -14.34 6.88
C VAL A 86 -7.01 -15.39 5.88
N GLU A 87 -5.93 -16.09 6.18
CA GLU A 87 -5.47 -17.23 5.37
C GLU A 87 -6.54 -18.34 5.33
N GLY A 88 -6.75 -18.88 4.13
CA GLY A 88 -7.74 -19.96 3.92
C GLY A 88 -9.20 -19.49 3.87
N MET A 89 -9.48 -18.20 4.04
CA MET A 89 -10.84 -17.68 3.80
C MET A 89 -11.22 -17.83 2.32
N THR A 90 -12.48 -18.16 2.08
CA THR A 90 -13.04 -18.38 0.75
C THR A 90 -14.29 -17.52 0.56
N GLY A 91 -14.65 -17.23 -0.70
CA GLY A 91 -15.81 -16.42 -1.06
C GLY A 91 -15.44 -15.14 -1.78
N ALA A 92 -14.31 -14.51 -1.41
CA ALA A 92 -13.77 -13.35 -2.10
C ALA A 92 -12.25 -13.27 -1.93
N ASN A 93 -11.58 -12.51 -2.78
CA ASN A 93 -10.14 -12.33 -2.72
C ASN A 93 -9.76 -11.14 -1.81
N VAL A 94 -8.68 -11.32 -1.09
CA VAL A 94 -8.05 -10.31 -0.22
C VAL A 94 -6.70 -9.94 -0.81
N PHE A 95 -6.48 -8.66 -1.05
CA PHE A 95 -5.20 -8.10 -1.44
C PHE A 95 -4.74 -7.10 -0.39
N VAL A 96 -3.52 -7.23 0.10
CA VAL A 96 -2.95 -6.35 1.12
C VAL A 96 -1.67 -5.73 0.60
N ALA A 97 -1.51 -4.41 0.69
CA ALA A 97 -0.23 -3.80 0.41
C ALA A 97 0.14 -2.75 1.46
N PRO A 98 1.32 -2.86 2.08
CA PRO A 98 1.83 -1.85 3.01
C PRO A 98 2.23 -0.54 2.29
N ASN A 99 2.41 -0.60 0.96
CA ASN A 99 2.72 0.55 0.13
C ASN A 99 2.11 0.39 -1.27
N PHE A 100 1.33 1.37 -1.71
CA PHE A 100 0.70 1.42 -3.03
C PHE A 100 1.43 2.33 -4.02
N ALA A 101 2.52 3.00 -3.64
CA ALA A 101 3.32 3.78 -4.57
C ALA A 101 4.11 2.86 -5.51
N ILE A 102 3.68 2.75 -6.76
CA ILE A 102 4.33 1.88 -7.77
C ILE A 102 5.82 2.19 -7.87
N GLY A 103 6.19 3.48 -7.89
CA GLY A 103 7.59 3.88 -7.94
C GLY A 103 8.42 3.40 -6.74
N ALA A 104 7.84 3.40 -5.52
CA ALA A 104 8.52 2.86 -4.34
C ALA A 104 8.74 1.34 -4.46
N VAL A 105 7.74 0.62 -4.95
CA VAL A 105 7.84 -0.84 -5.15
C VAL A 105 8.88 -1.19 -6.21
N LEU A 106 8.91 -0.45 -7.32
CA LEU A 106 9.94 -0.61 -8.36
C LEU A 106 11.33 -0.27 -7.83
N MET A 107 11.47 0.81 -7.04
CA MET A 107 12.73 1.16 -6.39
C MET A 107 13.22 0.00 -5.51
N MET A 108 12.37 -0.56 -4.64
CA MET A 108 12.72 -1.71 -3.78
C MET A 108 13.18 -2.91 -4.61
N ARG A 109 12.44 -3.26 -5.67
CA ARG A 109 12.75 -4.38 -6.55
C ARG A 109 14.09 -4.19 -7.27
N TYR A 110 14.32 -3.02 -7.85
CA TYR A 110 15.56 -2.74 -8.57
C TYR A 110 16.76 -2.59 -7.64
N ALA A 111 16.57 -2.04 -6.44
CA ALA A 111 17.61 -1.98 -5.42
C ALA A 111 18.02 -3.38 -4.96
N ALA A 112 17.07 -4.26 -4.71
CA ALA A 112 17.34 -5.67 -4.36
C ALA A 112 18.08 -6.42 -5.47
N ASP A 113 17.75 -6.16 -6.74
CA ASP A 113 18.46 -6.77 -7.86
C ASP A 113 19.88 -6.20 -8.02
N ALA A 114 20.00 -4.88 -7.97
CA ALA A 114 21.31 -4.19 -8.08
C ALA A 114 22.28 -4.54 -6.94
N SER A 115 21.78 -4.80 -5.73
CA SER A 115 22.62 -5.14 -4.56
C SER A 115 23.45 -6.41 -4.75
N LYS A 116 22.99 -7.34 -5.60
CA LYS A 116 23.72 -8.58 -5.93
C LYS A 116 24.98 -8.33 -6.78
N HIS A 117 25.11 -7.14 -7.35
CA HIS A 117 26.15 -6.79 -8.32
C HIS A 117 27.04 -5.62 -7.88
N MET A 118 26.76 -5.04 -6.71
CA MET A 118 27.49 -3.89 -6.17
C MET A 118 28.09 -4.25 -4.81
N ALA A 119 29.26 -3.69 -4.49
CA ALA A 119 30.02 -4.09 -3.31
C ALA A 119 29.36 -3.69 -1.98
N ARG A 120 28.66 -2.55 -1.92
CA ARG A 120 27.95 -2.04 -0.73
C ARG A 120 26.79 -1.16 -1.11
N ALA A 121 25.81 -1.03 -0.18
CA ALA A 121 24.71 -0.10 -0.31
C ALA A 121 24.39 0.60 1.01
N GLU A 122 23.80 1.80 0.93
CA GLU A 122 23.21 2.53 2.04
C GLU A 122 21.85 3.11 1.61
N ILE A 123 20.93 3.29 2.56
CA ILE A 123 19.61 3.85 2.31
C ILE A 123 19.48 5.17 3.07
N ILE A 124 18.98 6.20 2.39
CA ILE A 124 18.54 7.46 3.02
C ILE A 124 17.03 7.55 2.86
N GLU A 125 16.30 7.57 3.96
CA GLU A 125 14.85 7.77 3.94
C GLU A 125 14.50 9.12 4.60
N LEU A 126 13.60 9.87 3.97
CA LEU A 126 13.30 11.23 4.39
C LEU A 126 11.77 11.39 4.50
N HIS A 127 11.30 11.78 5.66
CA HIS A 127 9.88 11.97 5.94
C HIS A 127 9.63 13.26 6.72
N HIS A 128 8.35 13.63 6.78
CA HIS A 128 7.91 14.78 7.60
C HIS A 128 8.29 14.58 9.08
N ASP A 129 8.48 15.67 9.78
CA ASP A 129 8.92 15.76 11.19
C ASP A 129 8.00 15.04 12.21
N ARG A 130 6.72 14.80 11.84
CA ARG A 130 5.74 14.10 12.68
C ARG A 130 5.74 12.59 12.54
N LYS A 131 6.60 12.00 11.67
CA LYS A 131 6.72 10.55 11.56
C LYS A 131 7.51 10.00 12.75
N VAL A 132 6.88 9.11 13.53
CA VAL A 132 7.40 8.59 14.79
C VAL A 132 8.41 7.45 14.57
N ASP A 133 8.09 6.52 13.68
CA ASP A 133 8.96 5.38 13.38
C ASP A 133 10.20 5.80 12.58
N ALA A 134 11.35 5.27 12.98
CA ALA A 134 12.64 5.38 12.29
C ALA A 134 13.42 4.07 12.50
N PRO A 135 13.86 3.41 11.43
CA PRO A 135 13.59 3.73 10.04
C PRO A 135 12.13 3.52 9.65
N SER A 136 11.72 4.05 8.49
CA SER A 136 10.40 3.77 7.93
C SER A 136 10.24 2.29 7.57
N GLY A 137 9.01 1.77 7.64
CA GLY A 137 8.75 0.37 7.26
C GLY A 137 9.16 0.04 5.81
N THR A 138 9.04 1.00 4.88
CA THR A 138 9.51 0.83 3.49
C THR A 138 11.03 0.70 3.43
N ALA A 139 11.77 1.51 4.18
CA ALA A 139 13.23 1.46 4.19
C ALA A 139 13.75 0.16 4.85
N ALA A 140 13.16 -0.25 5.97
CA ALA A 140 13.46 -1.52 6.60
C ALA A 140 13.22 -2.70 5.64
N ARG A 141 12.04 -2.76 5.00
CA ARG A 141 11.74 -3.78 4.00
C ARG A 141 12.67 -3.74 2.80
N THR A 142 13.10 -2.55 2.36
CA THR A 142 14.08 -2.44 1.26
C THR A 142 15.40 -3.08 1.66
N ALA A 143 15.92 -2.77 2.85
CA ALA A 143 17.15 -3.35 3.37
C ALA A 143 17.06 -4.88 3.50
N ASP A 144 15.94 -5.39 4.02
CA ASP A 144 15.69 -6.84 4.15
C ASP A 144 15.67 -7.59 2.82
N LEU A 145 15.33 -6.91 1.72
CA LEU A 145 15.30 -7.50 0.36
C LEU A 145 16.67 -7.45 -0.33
N MET A 146 17.59 -6.63 0.15
CA MET A 146 18.90 -6.43 -0.44
C MET A 146 19.94 -7.40 0.14
N ASP A 147 20.99 -7.70 -0.63
CA ASP A 147 22.11 -8.50 -0.15
C ASP A 147 23.01 -7.68 0.80
N GLY A 148 23.42 -8.30 1.90
CA GLY A 148 24.35 -7.74 2.87
C GLY A 148 23.71 -6.93 3.99
N ASP A 149 24.54 -6.30 4.81
CA ASP A 149 24.10 -5.37 5.85
C ASP A 149 24.01 -3.97 5.25
N VAL A 150 22.78 -3.43 5.18
CA VAL A 150 22.47 -2.15 4.52
C VAL A 150 22.10 -1.11 5.57
N PRO A 151 23.01 -0.17 5.90
CA PRO A 151 22.72 0.93 6.81
C PRO A 151 21.57 1.82 6.31
N ILE A 152 20.70 2.25 7.25
CA ILE A 152 19.57 3.15 6.95
C ILE A 152 19.76 4.45 7.73
N HIS A 153 19.69 5.57 7.00
CA HIS A 153 19.75 6.92 7.54
C HIS A 153 18.37 7.57 7.46
N SER A 154 17.82 7.97 8.61
CA SER A 154 16.49 8.57 8.70
C SER A 154 16.58 10.08 8.83
N VAL A 155 15.93 10.81 7.95
CA VAL A 155 15.80 12.27 7.98
C VAL A 155 14.35 12.66 8.30
N ARG A 156 14.16 13.61 9.24
CA ARG A 156 12.84 14.12 9.65
C ARG A 156 12.86 15.64 9.57
N LEU A 157 12.16 16.21 8.57
CA LEU A 157 12.11 17.65 8.32
C LEU A 157 10.71 18.11 7.91
N PRO A 158 10.27 19.32 8.29
CA PRO A 158 9.08 19.93 7.73
C PRO A 158 9.17 20.07 6.20
N GLY A 159 8.05 19.91 5.51
CA GLY A 159 7.98 20.02 4.04
C GLY A 159 8.24 18.71 3.29
N LEU A 160 8.78 17.68 3.95
CA LEU A 160 8.91 16.35 3.36
C LEU A 160 7.59 15.57 3.47
N VAL A 161 7.37 14.64 2.54
CA VAL A 161 6.25 13.67 2.59
C VAL A 161 6.79 12.27 2.82
N ALA A 162 7.28 11.60 1.79
CA ALA A 162 7.89 10.27 1.89
C ALA A 162 8.88 10.09 0.73
N HIS A 163 10.14 9.99 1.04
CA HIS A 163 11.22 9.87 0.06
C HIS A 163 12.18 8.77 0.48
N GLN A 164 12.77 8.08 -0.48
CA GLN A 164 13.82 7.11 -0.22
C GLN A 164 14.81 7.08 -1.38
N GLU A 165 16.09 7.10 -1.04
CA GLU A 165 17.19 6.90 -1.96
C GLU A 165 18.04 5.71 -1.50
N VAL A 166 18.30 4.79 -2.42
CA VAL A 166 19.25 3.69 -2.25
C VAL A 166 20.49 4.03 -3.04
N ILE A 167 21.63 4.13 -2.37
CA ILE A 167 22.91 4.41 -2.97
C ILE A 167 23.75 3.13 -2.90
N LEU A 168 24.15 2.62 -4.06
CA LEU A 168 25.01 1.46 -4.19
C LEU A 168 26.38 1.91 -4.70
N GLY A 169 27.44 1.38 -4.11
CA GLY A 169 28.82 1.74 -4.41
C GLY A 169 29.66 0.55 -4.82
N ASP A 170 30.55 0.75 -5.78
CA ASP A 170 31.60 -0.17 -6.17
C ASP A 170 32.85 0.61 -6.63
N VAL A 171 33.92 -0.10 -6.96
CA VAL A 171 35.18 0.51 -7.37
C VAL A 171 34.97 1.44 -8.58
N GLY A 172 35.16 2.74 -8.35
CA GLY A 172 35.11 3.77 -9.39
C GLY A 172 33.68 4.14 -9.84
N GLN A 173 32.61 3.66 -9.18
CA GLN A 173 31.24 3.96 -9.57
C GLN A 173 30.27 3.97 -8.39
N THR A 174 29.17 4.67 -8.57
CA THR A 174 27.98 4.61 -7.71
C THR A 174 26.73 4.49 -8.57
N LEU A 175 25.70 3.82 -8.03
CA LEU A 175 24.36 3.79 -8.60
C LEU A 175 23.38 4.31 -7.54
N SER A 176 22.55 5.30 -7.87
CA SER A 176 21.47 5.78 -7.01
C SER A 176 20.11 5.42 -7.63
N ILE A 177 19.23 4.88 -6.81
CA ILE A 177 17.83 4.61 -7.17
C ILE A 177 16.98 5.37 -6.16
N ARG A 178 16.16 6.33 -6.64
CA ARG A 178 15.39 7.23 -5.78
C ARG A 178 13.92 7.24 -6.16
N HIS A 179 13.08 7.29 -5.14
CA HIS A 179 11.65 7.53 -5.25
C HIS A 179 11.22 8.64 -4.30
N ASP A 180 10.43 9.57 -4.82
CA ASP A 180 9.87 10.71 -4.08
C ASP A 180 8.34 10.69 -4.20
N SER A 181 7.64 10.51 -3.07
CA SER A 181 6.22 10.82 -2.95
C SER A 181 6.07 12.26 -2.47
N THR A 182 5.57 13.12 -3.32
CA THR A 182 5.35 14.54 -3.01
C THR A 182 3.94 14.83 -2.53
N ASP A 183 3.01 13.90 -2.81
CA ASP A 183 1.61 13.98 -2.43
C ASP A 183 1.02 12.56 -2.28
N ARG A 184 -0.14 12.44 -1.58
CA ARG A 184 -0.82 11.15 -1.38
C ARG A 184 -1.42 10.55 -2.64
N THR A 185 -1.67 11.35 -3.66
CA THR A 185 -2.12 10.87 -4.96
C THR A 185 -1.12 9.92 -5.61
N SER A 186 0.16 9.95 -5.19
CA SER A 186 1.19 9.00 -5.64
C SER A 186 0.87 7.53 -5.35
N PHE A 187 0.00 7.25 -4.38
CA PHE A 187 -0.46 5.88 -4.06
C PHE A 187 -1.63 5.42 -4.94
N MET A 188 -2.39 6.34 -5.52
CA MET A 188 -3.65 6.04 -6.20
C MET A 188 -3.49 5.15 -7.44
N PRO A 189 -2.47 5.31 -8.30
CA PRO A 189 -2.26 4.38 -9.41
C PRO A 189 -2.14 2.91 -8.97
N GLY A 190 -1.48 2.65 -7.83
CA GLY A 190 -1.36 1.30 -7.27
C GLY A 190 -2.65 0.80 -6.62
N VAL A 191 -3.41 1.68 -5.95
CA VAL A 191 -4.74 1.33 -5.41
C VAL A 191 -5.68 0.94 -6.55
N LEU A 192 -5.80 1.75 -7.59
CA LEU A 192 -6.66 1.46 -8.74
C LEU A 192 -6.22 0.21 -9.50
N LEU A 193 -4.90 -0.03 -9.60
CA LEU A 193 -4.36 -1.28 -10.15
C LEU A 193 -4.83 -2.49 -9.33
N ALA A 194 -4.75 -2.40 -8.00
CA ALA A 194 -5.18 -3.48 -7.11
C ALA A 194 -6.70 -3.72 -7.22
N VAL A 195 -7.52 -2.69 -7.29
CA VAL A 195 -8.97 -2.79 -7.51
C VAL A 195 -9.27 -3.55 -8.81
N ARG A 196 -8.57 -3.24 -9.90
CA ARG A 196 -8.75 -3.92 -11.20
C ARG A 196 -8.38 -5.38 -11.18
N LYS A 197 -7.40 -5.77 -10.36
CA LYS A 197 -6.80 -7.10 -10.38
C LYS A 197 -7.27 -8.02 -9.25
N VAL A 198 -7.80 -7.49 -8.13
CA VAL A 198 -8.13 -8.30 -6.96
C VAL A 198 -9.12 -9.44 -7.28
N GLY A 199 -10.12 -9.19 -8.13
CA GLY A 199 -11.10 -10.20 -8.49
C GLY A 199 -10.53 -11.40 -9.28
N SER A 200 -9.37 -11.24 -9.93
CA SER A 200 -8.73 -12.24 -10.76
C SER A 200 -7.49 -12.89 -10.13
N LEU A 201 -7.28 -12.73 -8.82
CA LEU A 201 -6.15 -13.35 -8.14
C LEU A 201 -6.33 -14.88 -8.06
N ASP A 202 -5.28 -15.62 -8.38
CA ASP A 202 -5.26 -17.10 -8.33
C ASP A 202 -5.18 -17.64 -6.89
N ARG A 203 -4.83 -16.79 -5.93
CA ARG A 203 -4.71 -17.11 -4.49
C ARG A 203 -5.13 -15.93 -3.63
N SER A 204 -5.53 -16.21 -2.39
CA SER A 204 -5.91 -15.20 -1.40
C SER A 204 -5.48 -15.66 0.01
N PRO A 205 -4.93 -14.79 0.86
CA PRO A 205 -4.56 -13.40 0.56
C PRO A 205 -3.30 -13.29 -0.32
N VAL A 206 -3.18 -12.19 -1.06
CA VAL A 206 -1.92 -11.76 -1.72
C VAL A 206 -1.41 -10.52 -1.02
N VAL A 207 -0.13 -10.53 -0.62
CA VAL A 207 0.50 -9.43 0.12
C VAL A 207 1.65 -8.85 -0.68
N GLY A 208 1.56 -7.54 -0.96
CA GLY A 208 2.58 -6.78 -1.69
C GLY A 208 2.19 -6.43 -3.11
N LEU A 209 2.31 -5.13 -3.43
CA LEU A 209 1.95 -4.60 -4.75
C LEU A 209 2.83 -5.18 -5.88
N GLU A 210 4.03 -5.63 -5.56
CA GLU A 210 4.96 -6.30 -6.49
C GLU A 210 4.35 -7.51 -7.21
N HIS A 211 3.36 -8.16 -6.61
CA HIS A 211 2.65 -9.30 -7.21
C HIS A 211 1.64 -8.91 -8.28
N LEU A 212 1.35 -7.61 -8.42
CA LEU A 212 0.45 -7.08 -9.44
C LEU A 212 1.19 -6.36 -10.58
N LEU A 213 2.49 -6.15 -10.46
CA LEU A 213 3.36 -5.52 -11.47
C LEU A 213 4.04 -6.59 -12.37
#